data_c818db777850d8a08367b70ebd1591e5
#
_entry.id   c818db777850d8a08367b70ebd1591e5
#
_cell.length_a   1.000
_cell.length_b   1.000
_cell.length_c   1.000
_cell.angle_alpha   90.00
_cell.angle_beta   90.00
_cell.angle_gamma   90.00
#
_symmetry.space_group_name_H-M   'P 1'
#
loop_
_entity.id
_entity.type
_entity.pdbx_description
1 polymer ?
#
loop_
_entity_poly.entity_id
_entity_poly.type
_entity_poly.pdbx_seq_one_letter_code
_entity_poly.pdbx_strand_id
1 'polypeptide(L)'
;MKHVEIVAAIIHHEGKFLATQRGYGDFKGMWEFPGGKIECEETQQEALIREIREELCMKVEPHQLFCTTEYDYPQFRLTMHCYLCYIVEGTPQLTEHLAARWLAPKELHSVEWLPADIGVIDKLAQYAKL
;
A
#
# COMPACT_ATOMS: atom_id res chain seq x y z
N MET A 1 7.70 11.10 20.74
CA MET A 1 6.96 11.04 19.48
C MET A 1 6.30 9.68 19.31
N LYS A 2 5.05 9.66 18.94
CA LYS A 2 4.31 8.41 18.70
C LYS A 2 4.91 7.65 17.52
N HIS A 3 5.04 6.35 17.66
CA HIS A 3 5.51 5.46 16.60
C HIS A 3 4.35 4.60 16.11
N VAL A 4 4.10 4.63 14.80
CA VAL A 4 3.04 3.84 14.16
C VAL A 4 3.68 2.87 13.19
N GLU A 5 3.32 1.59 13.30
CA GLU A 5 3.83 0.55 12.42
C GLU A 5 2.69 -0.01 11.59
N ILE A 6 2.87 -0.01 10.26
CA ILE A 6 1.85 -0.47 9.31
C ILE A 6 2.43 -1.42 8.29
N VAL A 7 1.52 -2.13 7.61
CA VAL A 7 1.83 -2.94 6.43
C VAL A 7 1.13 -2.32 5.23
N ALA A 8 1.74 -2.44 4.06
CA ALA A 8 1.18 -1.94 2.81
C ALA A 8 1.32 -3.00 1.73
N ALA A 9 0.29 -3.13 0.91
CA ALA A 9 0.23 -4.12 -0.16
C ALA A 9 0.54 -3.49 -1.51
N ILE A 10 1.62 -3.94 -2.13
CA ILE A 10 1.92 -3.63 -3.53
C ILE A 10 1.31 -4.78 -4.34
N ILE A 11 0.02 -4.63 -4.66
CA ILE A 11 -0.73 -5.65 -5.38
C ILE A 11 -0.42 -5.50 -6.86
N HIS A 12 0.11 -6.54 -7.49
CA HIS A 12 0.45 -6.49 -8.90
C HIS A 12 -0.37 -7.52 -9.68
N HIS A 13 -0.71 -7.16 -10.91
CA HIS A 13 -1.48 -8.01 -11.80
C HIS A 13 -1.24 -7.53 -13.24
N GLU A 14 -0.85 -8.47 -14.09
CA GLU A 14 -0.60 -8.19 -15.51
C GLU A 14 0.35 -7.01 -15.75
N GLY A 15 1.39 -6.93 -14.93
CA GLY A 15 2.41 -5.89 -15.05
C GLY A 15 2.03 -4.52 -14.51
N LYS A 16 0.90 -4.42 -13.81
CA LYS A 16 0.44 -3.17 -13.22
C LYS A 16 0.33 -3.27 -11.72
N PHE A 17 0.34 -2.11 -11.07
CA PHE A 17 0.28 -2.00 -9.60
C PHE A 17 -0.95 -1.23 -9.18
N LEU A 18 -1.61 -1.69 -8.10
CA LEU A 18 -2.83 -1.07 -7.61
C LEU A 18 -2.50 0.11 -6.69
N ALA A 19 -2.98 1.29 -7.05
CA ALA A 19 -2.93 2.49 -6.23
C ALA A 19 -4.34 2.83 -5.77
N THR A 20 -4.48 3.27 -4.51
CA THR A 20 -5.77 3.65 -3.96
C THR A 20 -5.74 5.10 -3.46
N GLN A 21 -6.85 5.82 -3.66
CA GLN A 21 -6.95 7.23 -3.30
C GLN A 21 -7.62 7.36 -1.94
N ARG A 22 -6.94 8.02 -1.02
CA ARG A 22 -7.38 8.17 0.37
C ARG A 22 -8.66 8.97 0.47
N GLY A 23 -9.64 8.43 1.22
CA GLY A 23 -10.99 9.00 1.30
C GLY A 23 -11.25 9.88 2.51
N TYR A 24 -10.31 10.03 3.43
CA TYR A 24 -10.53 10.75 4.67
C TYR A 24 -9.22 11.27 5.27
N GLY A 25 -9.35 12.12 6.28
CA GLY A 25 -8.21 12.62 7.05
C GLY A 25 -7.44 13.73 6.37
N ASP A 26 -6.26 14.04 6.93
CA ASP A 26 -5.44 15.15 6.49
C ASP A 26 -4.90 15.01 5.08
N PHE A 27 -4.76 13.76 4.61
CA PHE A 27 -4.20 13.48 3.28
C PHE A 27 -5.27 13.02 2.29
N LYS A 28 -6.52 13.37 2.54
CA LYS A 28 -7.62 13.02 1.64
C LYS A 28 -7.31 13.46 0.20
N GLY A 29 -7.53 12.56 -0.74
CA GLY A 29 -7.27 12.82 -2.16
C GLY A 29 -5.90 12.40 -2.64
N MET A 30 -4.94 12.15 -1.72
CA MET A 30 -3.64 11.64 -2.09
C MET A 30 -3.70 10.12 -2.26
N TRP A 31 -2.72 9.56 -2.96
CA TRP A 31 -2.69 8.14 -3.30
C TRP A 31 -1.73 7.37 -2.41
N GLU A 32 -2.05 6.11 -2.16
CA GLU A 32 -1.29 5.23 -1.28
C GLU A 32 -1.41 3.79 -1.74
N PHE A 33 -0.50 2.93 -1.27
CA PHE A 33 -0.73 1.49 -1.33
C PHE A 33 -1.67 1.14 -0.19
N PRO A 34 -2.68 0.29 -0.43
CA PRO A 34 -3.63 -0.08 0.62
C PRO A 34 -2.96 -0.92 1.71
N GLY A 35 -3.45 -0.78 2.93
CA GLY A 35 -2.92 -1.49 4.08
C GLY A 35 -3.38 -0.85 5.37
N GLY A 36 -2.68 -1.11 6.46
CA GLY A 36 -3.05 -0.54 7.75
C GLY A 36 -2.22 -1.07 8.90
N LYS A 37 -2.69 -0.83 10.11
CA LYS A 37 -1.97 -1.15 11.33
C LYS A 37 -1.95 -2.65 11.61
N ILE A 38 -0.83 -3.09 12.17
CA ILE A 38 -0.67 -4.47 12.65
C ILE A 38 -1.35 -4.56 14.01
N GLU A 39 -2.26 -5.51 14.17
CA GLU A 39 -2.93 -5.73 15.45
C GLU A 39 -2.13 -6.69 16.32
N CYS A 40 -2.47 -6.71 17.62
CA CYS A 40 -1.81 -7.58 18.59
C CYS A 40 -1.85 -9.04 18.12
N GLU A 41 -0.71 -9.72 18.21
CA GLU A 41 -0.54 -11.13 17.86
C GLU A 41 -0.67 -11.46 16.37
N GLU A 42 -0.78 -10.46 15.51
CA GLU A 42 -0.73 -10.69 14.07
C GLU A 42 0.70 -10.64 13.56
N THR A 43 1.01 -11.50 12.57
CA THR A 43 2.21 -11.30 11.76
C THR A 43 1.94 -10.17 10.76
N GLN A 44 3.00 -9.67 10.15
CA GLN A 44 2.85 -8.65 9.09
C GLN A 44 1.98 -9.15 7.95
N GLN A 45 2.19 -10.39 7.52
CA GLN A 45 1.42 -11.00 6.42
C GLN A 45 -0.06 -11.16 6.81
N GLU A 46 -0.33 -11.61 8.03
CA GLU A 46 -1.71 -11.74 8.51
C GLU A 46 -2.43 -10.41 8.54
N ALA A 47 -1.77 -9.38 9.04
CA ALA A 47 -2.33 -8.03 9.09
C ALA A 47 -2.64 -7.52 7.69
N LEU A 48 -1.74 -7.75 6.75
CA LEU A 48 -1.91 -7.30 5.38
C LEU A 48 -3.10 -8.00 4.70
N ILE A 49 -3.21 -9.32 4.85
CA ILE A 49 -4.32 -10.08 4.30
C ILE A 49 -5.65 -9.57 4.86
N ARG A 50 -5.71 -9.34 6.18
CA ARG A 50 -6.90 -8.82 6.84
C ARG A 50 -7.26 -7.42 6.35
N GLU A 51 -6.30 -6.51 6.30
CA GLU A 51 -6.56 -5.13 5.87
C GLU A 51 -7.08 -5.06 4.44
N ILE A 52 -6.51 -5.84 3.53
CA ILE A 52 -6.96 -5.83 2.13
C ILE A 52 -8.36 -6.42 2.01
N ARG A 53 -8.69 -7.43 2.80
CA ARG A 53 -10.05 -7.97 2.82
C ARG A 53 -11.04 -6.92 3.30
N GLU A 54 -10.70 -6.20 4.37
CA GLU A 54 -11.58 -5.17 4.94
C GLU A 54 -11.75 -3.98 3.98
N GLU A 55 -10.67 -3.51 3.38
CA GLU A 55 -10.67 -2.29 2.58
C GLU A 55 -11.13 -2.50 1.14
N LEU A 56 -10.80 -3.63 0.53
CA LEU A 56 -11.01 -3.84 -0.90
C LEU A 56 -11.82 -5.10 -1.23
N CYS A 57 -12.23 -5.87 -0.24
CA CYS A 57 -12.96 -7.13 -0.43
C CYS A 57 -12.19 -8.11 -1.33
N MET A 58 -10.87 -8.11 -1.23
CA MET A 58 -9.98 -8.97 -1.99
C MET A 58 -9.20 -9.89 -1.08
N LYS A 59 -8.84 -11.06 -1.62
CA LYS A 59 -7.88 -11.95 -0.98
C LYS A 59 -6.57 -11.87 -1.75
N VAL A 60 -5.50 -11.50 -1.03
CA VAL A 60 -4.17 -11.40 -1.62
C VAL A 60 -3.21 -12.32 -0.92
N GLU A 61 -2.11 -12.68 -1.61
CA GLU A 61 -1.01 -13.47 -1.06
C GLU A 61 0.24 -12.61 -1.06
N PRO A 62 0.73 -12.17 0.13
CA PRO A 62 2.01 -11.48 0.20
C PRO A 62 3.12 -12.50 -0.02
N HIS A 63 3.84 -12.35 -1.14
CA HIS A 63 4.84 -13.34 -1.53
C HIS A 63 6.27 -12.88 -1.31
N GLN A 64 6.49 -11.58 -1.10
CA GLN A 64 7.85 -11.05 -0.90
C GLN A 64 7.81 -9.70 -0.20
N LEU A 65 8.62 -9.57 0.85
CA LEU A 65 8.85 -8.26 1.45
C LEU A 65 9.69 -7.45 0.46
N PHE A 66 9.11 -6.36 -0.04
CA PHE A 66 9.79 -5.50 -1.01
C PHE A 66 10.72 -4.50 -0.33
N CYS A 67 10.21 -3.79 0.66
CA CYS A 67 11.02 -2.86 1.46
C CYS A 67 10.32 -2.51 2.76
N THR A 68 11.14 -2.07 3.73
CA THR A 68 10.64 -1.45 4.96
C THR A 68 11.16 -0.02 4.93
N THR A 69 10.27 0.94 5.10
CA THR A 69 10.62 2.35 5.07
C THR A 69 10.15 3.06 6.32
N GLU A 70 10.85 4.13 6.70
CA GLU A 70 10.48 4.97 7.83
C GLU A 70 10.27 6.38 7.33
N TYR A 71 9.27 7.06 7.89
CA TYR A 71 8.97 8.44 7.54
C TYR A 71 8.49 9.18 8.78
N ASP A 72 9.04 10.37 9.00
CA ASP A 72 8.65 11.22 10.12
C ASP A 72 7.61 12.23 9.67
N TYR A 73 6.36 12.00 10.08
CA TYR A 73 5.31 13.01 9.98
C TYR A 73 5.41 13.93 11.21
N PRO A 74 4.84 15.14 11.16
CA PRO A 74 4.97 16.06 12.29
C PRO A 74 4.54 15.49 13.64
N GLN A 75 3.53 14.60 13.65
CA GLN A 75 2.94 14.08 14.88
C GLN A 75 3.33 12.66 15.22
N PHE A 76 3.99 11.94 14.31
CA PHE A 76 4.37 10.55 14.55
C PHE A 76 5.44 10.07 13.58
N ARG A 77 6.16 9.04 14.00
CA ARG A 77 7.08 8.31 13.13
C ARG A 77 6.37 7.09 12.58
N LEU A 78 6.42 6.92 11.27
CA LEU A 78 5.82 5.78 10.58
C LEU A 78 6.90 4.78 10.18
N THR A 79 6.66 3.49 10.47
CA THR A 79 7.41 2.38 9.87
C THR A 79 6.43 1.60 9.02
N MET A 80 6.75 1.44 7.74
CA MET A 80 5.87 0.79 6.77
C MET A 80 6.58 -0.39 6.10
N HIS A 81 6.00 -1.57 6.25
CA HIS A 81 6.49 -2.80 5.63
C HIS A 81 5.69 -3.06 4.37
N CYS A 82 6.34 -2.96 3.21
CA CYS A 82 5.68 -3.07 1.90
C CYS A 82 5.93 -4.44 1.29
N TYR A 83 4.86 -5.16 1.00
CA TYR A 83 4.93 -6.50 0.42
C TYR A 83 4.38 -6.52 -1.00
N LEU A 84 5.09 -7.20 -1.89
CA LEU A 84 4.55 -7.56 -3.20
C LEU A 84 3.51 -8.65 -3.00
N CYS A 85 2.34 -8.47 -3.58
CA CYS A 85 1.21 -9.39 -3.38
C CYS A 85 0.62 -9.86 -4.70
N TYR A 86 0.27 -11.14 -4.77
CA TYR A 86 -0.56 -11.69 -5.84
C TYR A 86 -2.04 -11.60 -5.45
N ILE A 87 -2.91 -11.48 -6.45
CA ILE A 87 -4.34 -11.61 -6.24
C ILE A 87 -4.69 -13.09 -6.20
N VAL A 88 -5.32 -13.53 -5.12
CA VAL A 88 -5.86 -14.88 -5.00
C VAL A 88 -7.32 -14.89 -5.43
N GLU A 89 -8.10 -13.86 -5.04
CA GLU A 89 -9.52 -13.81 -5.29
C GLU A 89 -10.03 -12.37 -5.24
N GLY A 90 -10.97 -12.03 -6.11
CA GLY A 90 -11.69 -10.76 -6.07
C GLY A 90 -11.08 -9.68 -6.92
N THR A 91 -11.82 -8.57 -7.01
CA THR A 91 -11.41 -7.32 -7.66
C THR A 91 -11.64 -6.20 -6.67
N PRO A 92 -10.93 -5.05 -6.81
CA PRO A 92 -11.07 -3.98 -5.83
C PRO A 92 -12.50 -3.46 -5.71
N GLN A 93 -13.03 -3.51 -4.49
CA GLN A 93 -14.31 -2.93 -4.14
C GLN A 93 -14.05 -1.91 -3.04
N LEU A 94 -14.34 -0.64 -3.31
CA LEU A 94 -13.96 0.43 -2.43
C LEU A 94 -14.93 0.56 -1.26
N THR A 95 -14.41 0.43 -0.04
CA THR A 95 -15.20 0.64 1.18
C THR A 95 -14.91 2.01 1.79
N GLU A 96 -13.66 2.46 1.72
CA GLU A 96 -13.24 3.74 2.31
C GLU A 96 -12.50 4.66 1.34
N HIS A 97 -11.92 4.10 0.27
CA HIS A 97 -11.16 4.87 -0.71
C HIS A 97 -12.07 5.56 -1.72
N LEU A 98 -11.61 6.69 -2.25
CA LEU A 98 -12.35 7.44 -3.28
C LEU A 98 -12.22 6.79 -4.64
N ALA A 99 -11.07 6.21 -4.94
CA ALA A 99 -10.80 5.60 -6.24
C ALA A 99 -9.69 4.57 -6.13
N ALA A 100 -9.59 3.72 -7.14
CA ALA A 100 -8.49 2.78 -7.30
C ALA A 100 -8.07 2.80 -8.76
N ARG A 101 -6.76 2.71 -9.01
CA ARG A 101 -6.22 2.70 -10.37
C ARG A 101 -5.11 1.66 -10.47
N TRP A 102 -5.11 0.94 -11.59
CA TRP A 102 -4.01 0.08 -11.96
C TRP A 102 -3.00 0.89 -12.75
N LEU A 103 -1.77 1.02 -12.23
CA LEU A 103 -0.72 1.83 -12.84
C LEU A 103 0.35 0.94 -13.44
N ALA A 104 0.64 1.15 -14.73
CA ALA A 104 1.80 0.55 -15.36
C ALA A 104 3.06 1.18 -14.77
N PRO A 105 4.25 0.53 -14.87
CA PRO A 105 5.49 1.10 -14.32
C PRO A 105 5.74 2.55 -14.75
N LYS A 106 5.49 2.88 -16.01
CA LYS A 106 5.69 4.25 -16.52
C LYS A 106 4.67 5.25 -15.99
N GLU A 107 3.60 4.78 -15.35
CA GLU A 107 2.54 5.62 -14.79
C GLU A 107 2.69 5.81 -13.28
N LEU A 108 3.67 5.19 -12.65
CA LEU A 108 3.83 5.25 -11.19
C LEU A 108 3.96 6.68 -10.65
N HIS A 109 4.53 7.59 -11.42
CA HIS A 109 4.66 8.99 -11.00
C HIS A 109 3.51 9.87 -11.50
N SER A 110 2.42 9.28 -12.02
CA SER A 110 1.29 10.03 -12.57
C SER A 110 0.25 10.47 -11.54
N VAL A 111 0.37 10.00 -10.30
CA VAL A 111 -0.54 10.36 -9.21
C VAL A 111 0.26 10.99 -8.06
N GLU A 112 -0.45 11.74 -7.22
CA GLU A 112 0.19 12.39 -6.06
C GLU A 112 0.18 11.43 -4.87
N TRP A 113 1.31 10.81 -4.61
CA TRP A 113 1.45 9.85 -3.52
C TRP A 113 1.62 10.53 -2.17
N LEU A 114 1.17 9.85 -1.11
CA LEU A 114 1.49 10.24 0.26
C LEU A 114 3.02 10.32 0.44
N PRO A 115 3.50 11.26 1.28
CA PRO A 115 4.95 11.42 1.47
C PRO A 115 5.69 10.12 1.78
N ALA A 116 5.12 9.27 2.64
CA ALA A 116 5.78 8.00 3.01
C ALA A 116 5.91 7.03 1.84
N ASP A 117 5.06 7.15 0.81
CA ASP A 117 5.07 6.24 -0.34
C ASP A 117 6.04 6.66 -1.44
N ILE A 118 6.48 7.91 -1.46
CA ILE A 118 7.31 8.44 -2.54
C ILE A 118 8.60 7.62 -2.73
N GLY A 119 9.29 7.30 -1.63
CA GLY A 119 10.51 6.50 -1.71
C GLY A 119 10.26 5.08 -2.20
N VAL A 120 9.10 4.52 -1.85
CA VAL A 120 8.70 3.18 -2.29
C VAL A 120 8.46 3.19 -3.80
N ILE A 121 7.80 4.26 -4.30
CA ILE A 121 7.52 4.40 -5.74
C ILE A 121 8.81 4.47 -6.54
N ASP A 122 9.81 5.20 -6.06
CA ASP A 122 11.09 5.30 -6.76
C ASP A 122 11.79 3.94 -6.84
N LYS A 123 11.77 3.17 -5.75
CA LYS A 123 12.33 1.82 -5.73
C LYS A 123 11.56 0.88 -6.66
N LEU A 124 10.23 0.99 -6.65
CA LEU A 124 9.37 0.13 -7.46
C LEU A 124 9.57 0.42 -8.95
N ALA A 125 9.71 1.68 -9.31
CA ALA A 125 9.97 2.06 -10.70
C ALA A 125 11.28 1.46 -11.21
N GLN A 126 12.32 1.41 -10.38
CA GLN A 126 13.59 0.78 -10.73
C GLN A 126 13.46 -0.74 -10.83
N TYR A 127 12.78 -1.35 -9.88
CA TYR A 127 12.52 -2.79 -9.86
C TYR A 127 11.77 -3.22 -11.13
N ALA A 128 10.76 -2.46 -11.52
CA ALA A 128 9.91 -2.79 -12.67
C ALA A 128 10.60 -2.62 -14.02
N LYS A 129 11.74 -1.90 -14.08
CA LYS A 129 12.54 -1.77 -15.30
C LYS A 129 13.38 -3.02 -15.57
N LEU A 130 13.57 -3.84 -14.57
CA LEU A 130 14.33 -5.06 -14.71
C LEU A 130 13.49 -6.14 -15.40
#